data_7bd9fcab3067b12fbc2fc3c200bbdb3d
#
_entry.id   7bd9fcab3067b12fbc2fc3c200bbdb3d
#
_cell.length_a   1.000
_cell.length_b   1.000
_cell.length_c   1.000
_cell.angle_alpha   90.00
_cell.angle_beta   90.00
_cell.angle_gamma   90.00
#
_symmetry.space_group_name_H-M   'P 1'
#
loop_
_entity.id
_entity.type
_entity.pdbx_description
1 polymer ?
#
loop_
_entity_poly.entity_id
_entity_poly.type
_entity_poly.pdbx_seq_one_letter_code
_entity_poly.pdbx_strand_id
1 'polypeptide(L)'
;MKKFWQIAIVAMLMLTACSFGTKAAENKDDEKEKVEDNTGYAHAYGLYGNVKEVRISICKMTDLADGEEPWVESDKLEMAFDRQGRITIDSKGNTYKYDEAGNVSMMLRGDTPVNEIKLDSKGRVVRYLKRDGLNDREFEDYTFTYDAQGRLLTSEANFWEALDYDSLVYEGNKVYPAKIITNGAAEADNYENTTEYDYRGFDDHGNWTERYATTNGYEMIADDESTREKTHYEQLERRKIIYYSDDEININNNSKKDKNKKR
;
A
#
# COMPACT_ATOMS: atom_id res chain seq x y z
N MET A 1 -10.34 27.89 37.87
CA MET A 1 -11.57 28.25 37.14
C MET A 1 -11.26 28.10 35.66
N LYS A 2 -11.74 27.02 35.08
CA LYS A 2 -11.45 26.64 33.67
C LYS A 2 -12.51 27.28 32.81
N LYS A 3 -12.09 28.05 31.79
CA LYS A 3 -12.98 28.58 30.75
C LYS A 3 -12.90 27.70 29.51
N PHE A 4 -14.00 26.98 29.25
CA PHE A 4 -14.24 26.30 28.00
C PHE A 4 -14.53 27.32 26.88
N TRP A 5 -13.82 27.21 25.78
CA TRP A 5 -14.18 27.90 24.53
C TRP A 5 -14.76 26.85 23.57
N GLN A 6 -16.08 26.97 23.35
CA GLN A 6 -16.76 26.31 22.23
C GLN A 6 -16.60 27.18 21.00
N ILE A 7 -16.03 26.65 19.94
CA ILE A 7 -16.05 27.28 18.62
C ILE A 7 -17.17 26.61 17.82
N ALA A 8 -18.23 27.39 17.57
CA ALA A 8 -19.30 27.02 16.66
C ALA A 8 -18.86 27.28 15.21
N ILE A 9 -18.88 26.27 14.36
CA ILE A 9 -18.70 26.44 12.92
C ILE A 9 -20.04 26.77 12.29
N VAL A 10 -20.16 27.99 11.78
CA VAL A 10 -21.30 28.44 10.96
C VAL A 10 -20.99 28.10 9.51
N ALA A 11 -21.74 27.16 8.96
CA ALA A 11 -21.72 26.90 7.52
C ALA A 11 -22.55 28.00 6.81
N MET A 12 -21.92 28.78 5.96
CA MET A 12 -22.57 29.76 5.12
C MET A 12 -22.58 29.26 3.66
N LEU A 13 -23.74 28.78 3.25
CA LEU A 13 -24.07 28.52 1.84
C LEU A 13 -24.23 29.85 1.10
N MET A 14 -23.40 30.09 0.09
CA MET A 14 -23.67 31.09 -0.94
C MET A 14 -23.84 30.41 -2.30
N LEU A 15 -25.07 30.29 -2.72
CA LEU A 15 -25.47 30.04 -4.11
C LEU A 15 -25.31 31.36 -4.89
N THR A 16 -24.43 31.38 -5.88
CA THR A 16 -24.52 32.35 -6.98
C THR A 16 -24.51 31.61 -8.31
N ALA A 17 -25.66 31.56 -8.91
CA ALA A 17 -25.85 31.18 -10.30
C ALA A 17 -25.28 32.29 -11.21
N CYS A 18 -24.33 31.94 -12.08
CA CYS A 18 -24.02 32.69 -13.29
C CYS A 18 -24.09 31.71 -14.46
N SER A 19 -25.14 31.81 -15.22
CA SER A 19 -25.30 31.21 -16.53
C SER A 19 -24.43 31.96 -17.54
N PHE A 20 -23.42 31.31 -18.13
CA PHE A 20 -22.88 31.67 -19.42
C PHE A 20 -22.89 30.45 -20.31
N GLY A 21 -23.71 30.54 -21.36
CA GLY A 21 -23.74 29.54 -22.41
C GLY A 21 -22.42 29.55 -23.20
N THR A 22 -21.81 28.40 -23.31
CA THR A 22 -20.86 28.08 -24.36
C THR A 22 -21.13 26.69 -24.90
N LYS A 23 -21.11 26.60 -26.22
CA LYS A 23 -21.46 25.49 -27.08
C LYS A 23 -20.84 24.17 -26.61
N ALA A 24 -21.70 23.12 -26.63
CA ALA A 24 -21.31 21.74 -26.55
C ALA A 24 -20.20 21.42 -27.57
N ALA A 25 -19.03 21.07 -27.07
CA ALA A 25 -18.10 20.22 -27.78
C ALA A 25 -18.50 18.78 -27.43
N GLU A 26 -18.99 18.02 -28.40
CA GLU A 26 -19.15 16.59 -28.32
C GLU A 26 -17.77 15.98 -28.04
N ASN A 27 -17.49 15.62 -26.79
CA ASN A 27 -16.45 14.65 -26.49
C ASN A 27 -17.05 13.27 -26.71
N LYS A 28 -16.78 12.73 -27.88
CA LYS A 28 -16.68 11.30 -28.08
C LYS A 28 -15.44 10.86 -27.31
N ASP A 29 -15.67 9.90 -26.47
CA ASP A 29 -14.86 8.75 -26.06
C ASP A 29 -15.11 8.48 -24.59
N ASP A 30 -16.37 8.03 -24.29
CA ASP A 30 -16.58 7.07 -23.22
C ASP A 30 -16.04 5.72 -23.70
N GLU A 31 -14.73 5.57 -23.80
CA GLU A 31 -14.09 4.29 -23.69
C GLU A 31 -14.39 3.78 -22.28
N LYS A 32 -15.37 2.90 -22.19
CA LYS A 32 -15.58 2.07 -21.01
C LYS A 32 -14.29 1.35 -20.75
N GLU A 33 -13.50 1.90 -19.81
CA GLU A 33 -12.39 1.25 -19.20
C GLU A 33 -12.89 -0.13 -18.76
N LYS A 34 -12.42 -1.17 -19.46
CA LYS A 34 -12.66 -2.55 -19.07
C LYS A 34 -11.93 -2.75 -17.74
N VAL A 35 -12.63 -2.45 -16.65
CA VAL A 35 -12.20 -2.88 -15.32
C VAL A 35 -12.21 -4.40 -15.37
N GLU A 36 -11.08 -5.01 -15.69
CA GLU A 36 -10.88 -6.42 -15.48
C GLU A 36 -11.09 -6.66 -13.99
N ASP A 37 -12.02 -7.56 -13.69
CA ASP A 37 -12.48 -7.88 -12.33
C ASP A 37 -11.34 -8.61 -11.58
N ASN A 38 -10.29 -7.86 -11.24
CA ASN A 38 -9.11 -8.33 -10.53
C ASN A 38 -9.37 -8.20 -9.01
N THR A 39 -10.28 -9.05 -8.51
CA THR A 39 -10.59 -9.16 -7.08
C THR A 39 -9.49 -9.85 -6.27
N GLY A 40 -8.31 -10.09 -6.88
CA GLY A 40 -7.17 -10.74 -6.27
C GLY A 40 -6.37 -9.84 -5.33
N TYR A 41 -5.37 -10.42 -4.67
CA TYR A 41 -4.42 -9.72 -3.79
C TYR A 41 -3.71 -8.53 -4.48
N ALA A 42 -3.41 -8.64 -5.78
CA ALA A 42 -2.73 -7.59 -6.54
C ALA A 42 -3.48 -6.24 -6.46
N HIS A 43 -4.82 -6.26 -6.50
CA HIS A 43 -5.65 -5.06 -6.37
C HIS A 43 -5.51 -4.40 -4.99
N ALA A 44 -5.40 -5.17 -3.91
CA ALA A 44 -5.19 -4.63 -2.56
C ALA A 44 -3.86 -3.89 -2.41
N TYR A 45 -2.89 -4.22 -3.28
CA TYR A 45 -1.57 -3.57 -3.36
C TYR A 45 -1.48 -2.49 -4.45
N GLY A 46 -2.61 -2.07 -5.00
CA GLY A 46 -2.68 -0.99 -5.98
C GLY A 46 -2.17 -1.38 -7.36
N LEU A 47 -2.43 -2.61 -7.80
CA LEU A 47 -1.96 -3.16 -9.07
C LEU A 47 -3.12 -3.70 -9.91
N TYR A 48 -3.03 -3.50 -11.22
CA TYR A 48 -3.92 -4.07 -12.23
C TYR A 48 -3.21 -5.14 -13.05
N GLY A 49 -4.01 -6.04 -13.63
CA GLY A 49 -3.51 -7.08 -14.55
C GLY A 49 -2.88 -8.29 -13.84
N ASN A 50 -2.40 -9.22 -14.65
CA ASN A 50 -1.80 -10.47 -14.16
C ASN A 50 -0.34 -10.28 -13.77
N VAL A 51 -0.11 -9.50 -12.73
CA VAL A 51 1.22 -9.17 -12.23
C VAL A 51 1.93 -10.40 -11.73
N LYS A 52 3.19 -10.58 -12.13
CA LYS A 52 4.10 -11.63 -11.66
C LYS A 52 5.06 -11.11 -10.60
N GLU A 53 5.64 -9.92 -10.86
CA GLU A 53 6.68 -9.34 -10.02
C GLU A 53 6.66 -7.82 -10.14
N VAL A 54 6.91 -7.15 -9.03
CA VAL A 54 7.15 -5.70 -8.97
C VAL A 54 8.53 -5.47 -8.38
N ARG A 55 9.36 -4.71 -9.08
CA ARG A 55 10.65 -4.21 -8.58
C ARG A 55 10.58 -2.71 -8.42
N ILE A 56 11.22 -2.19 -7.38
CA ILE A 56 11.26 -0.78 -7.08
C ILE A 56 12.70 -0.27 -7.06
N SER A 57 12.88 0.95 -7.53
CA SER A 57 14.09 1.75 -7.34
C SER A 57 13.69 3.05 -6.66
N ILE A 58 14.39 3.42 -5.60
CA ILE A 58 14.13 4.62 -4.81
C ILE A 58 15.36 5.52 -4.88
N CYS A 59 15.16 6.77 -5.25
CA CYS A 59 16.20 7.79 -5.26
C CYS A 59 15.84 8.87 -4.24
N LYS A 60 16.61 8.99 -3.18
CA LYS A 60 16.46 10.06 -2.18
C LYS A 60 16.94 11.38 -2.77
N MET A 61 16.09 12.42 -2.71
CA MET A 61 16.29 13.71 -3.37
C MET A 61 16.68 14.82 -2.40
N THR A 62 16.52 14.62 -1.09
CA THR A 62 16.81 15.61 -0.04
C THR A 62 17.94 15.13 0.88
N ASP A 63 18.49 16.06 1.67
CA ASP A 63 19.61 15.85 2.61
C ASP A 63 20.90 15.36 1.94
N LEU A 64 21.10 15.74 0.68
CA LEU A 64 22.36 15.54 0.00
C LEU A 64 23.31 16.66 0.41
N ALA A 65 24.48 16.33 0.91
CA ALA A 65 25.56 17.29 1.12
C ALA A 65 26.02 17.84 -0.24
N ASP A 66 26.56 19.06 -0.27
CA ASP A 66 27.06 19.68 -1.49
C ASP A 66 28.08 18.77 -2.20
N GLY A 67 27.72 18.30 -3.39
CA GLY A 67 28.58 17.43 -4.21
C GLY A 67 28.33 15.92 -4.00
N GLU A 68 27.39 15.50 -3.16
CA GLU A 68 26.96 14.10 -3.09
C GLU A 68 25.99 13.79 -4.23
N GLU A 69 26.17 12.61 -4.84
CA GLU A 69 25.18 12.09 -5.78
C GLU A 69 23.98 11.51 -5.02
N PRO A 70 22.74 11.61 -5.60
CA PRO A 70 21.57 11.00 -5.01
C PRO A 70 21.82 9.51 -4.74
N TRP A 71 21.59 9.06 -3.50
CA TRP A 71 21.63 7.65 -3.19
C TRP A 71 20.48 6.92 -3.88
N VAL A 72 20.79 5.86 -4.60
CA VAL A 72 19.82 5.06 -5.33
C VAL A 72 19.81 3.63 -4.82
N GLU A 73 18.74 3.21 -4.19
CA GLU A 73 18.42 1.79 -4.00
C GLU A 73 17.76 1.28 -5.26
N SER A 74 18.45 0.47 -6.07
CA SER A 74 17.97 0.07 -7.38
C SER A 74 17.56 -1.40 -7.44
N ASP A 75 16.51 -1.67 -8.20
CA ASP A 75 16.05 -3.00 -8.63
C ASP A 75 15.75 -3.99 -7.49
N LYS A 76 15.27 -3.49 -6.35
CA LYS A 76 14.84 -4.30 -5.22
C LYS A 76 13.49 -4.97 -5.53
N LEU A 77 13.38 -6.27 -5.26
CA LEU A 77 12.08 -6.95 -5.31
C LEU A 77 11.15 -6.35 -4.26
N GLU A 78 10.05 -5.78 -4.71
CA GLU A 78 9.02 -5.22 -3.84
C GLU A 78 7.94 -6.26 -3.53
N MET A 79 7.38 -6.88 -4.58
CA MET A 79 6.31 -7.87 -4.43
C MET A 79 6.41 -8.93 -5.52
N ALA A 80 5.90 -10.13 -5.21
CA ALA A 80 5.71 -11.17 -6.21
C ALA A 80 4.35 -11.86 -6.01
N PHE A 81 3.78 -12.36 -7.11
CA PHE A 81 2.47 -13.01 -7.14
C PHE A 81 2.57 -14.34 -7.88
N ASP A 82 1.68 -15.26 -7.56
CA ASP A 82 1.52 -16.49 -8.34
C ASP A 82 0.56 -16.26 -9.52
N ARG A 83 0.40 -17.29 -10.35
CA ARG A 83 -0.47 -17.24 -11.54
C ARG A 83 -1.97 -17.10 -11.24
N GLN A 84 -2.37 -17.23 -9.98
CA GLN A 84 -3.72 -16.97 -9.50
C GLN A 84 -3.86 -15.55 -8.94
N GLY A 85 -2.84 -14.71 -9.08
CA GLY A 85 -2.81 -13.34 -8.58
C GLY A 85 -2.67 -13.25 -7.06
N ARG A 86 -2.29 -14.37 -6.37
CA ARG A 86 -2.09 -14.38 -4.92
C ARG A 86 -0.66 -13.96 -4.61
N ILE A 87 -0.49 -13.15 -3.57
CA ILE A 87 0.84 -12.66 -3.18
C ILE A 87 1.72 -13.81 -2.68
N THR A 88 2.94 -13.91 -3.18
CA THR A 88 3.95 -14.86 -2.72
C THR A 88 5.08 -14.21 -1.95
N ILE A 89 5.32 -12.92 -2.21
CA ILE A 89 6.25 -12.06 -1.47
C ILE A 89 5.60 -10.69 -1.37
N ASP A 90 5.50 -10.13 -0.16
CA ASP A 90 5.01 -8.76 0.06
C ASP A 90 6.14 -7.74 0.23
N SER A 91 5.80 -6.46 0.25
CA SER A 91 6.75 -5.33 0.38
C SER A 91 7.52 -5.32 1.70
N LYS A 92 7.08 -6.07 2.70
CA LYS A 92 7.77 -6.27 3.98
C LYS A 92 8.73 -7.48 3.94
N GLY A 93 8.80 -8.18 2.79
CA GLY A 93 9.64 -9.37 2.59
C GLY A 93 9.06 -10.65 3.19
N ASN A 94 7.78 -10.67 3.54
CA ASN A 94 7.13 -11.89 3.96
C ASN A 94 6.86 -12.80 2.76
N THR A 95 7.04 -14.12 2.94
CA THR A 95 6.72 -15.11 1.92
C THR A 95 5.49 -15.93 2.30
N TYR A 96 4.65 -16.24 1.33
CA TYR A 96 3.36 -16.91 1.52
C TYR A 96 3.31 -18.24 0.79
N LYS A 97 2.75 -19.27 1.46
CA LYS A 97 2.40 -20.55 0.85
C LYS A 97 0.90 -20.77 0.98
N TYR A 98 0.33 -21.45 0.00
CA TYR A 98 -1.11 -21.70 -0.10
C TYR A 98 -1.40 -23.19 -0.10
N ASP A 99 -2.53 -23.57 0.48
CA ASP A 99 -3.08 -24.93 0.39
C ASP A 99 -3.80 -25.15 -0.95
N GLU A 100 -4.31 -26.36 -1.17
CA GLU A 100 -5.03 -26.71 -2.40
C GLU A 100 -6.36 -25.94 -2.56
N ALA A 101 -6.95 -25.47 -1.46
CA ALA A 101 -8.16 -24.66 -1.47
C ALA A 101 -7.86 -23.16 -1.76
N GLY A 102 -6.58 -22.75 -1.76
CA GLY A 102 -6.14 -21.38 -2.01
C GLY A 102 -6.06 -20.52 -0.75
N ASN A 103 -6.17 -21.11 0.44
CA ASN A 103 -5.97 -20.38 1.69
C ASN A 103 -4.48 -20.31 2.03
N VAL A 104 -4.06 -19.25 2.71
CA VAL A 104 -2.70 -19.14 3.25
C VAL A 104 -2.48 -20.26 4.27
N SER A 105 -1.60 -21.19 3.94
CA SER A 105 -1.24 -22.31 4.81
C SER A 105 0.00 -22.03 5.66
N MET A 106 0.87 -21.11 5.20
CA MET A 106 2.08 -20.72 5.90
C MET A 106 2.49 -19.31 5.45
N MET A 107 3.01 -18.53 6.37
CA MET A 107 3.68 -17.28 6.12
C MET A 107 5.04 -17.28 6.84
N LEU A 108 6.08 -16.84 6.17
CA LEU A 108 7.43 -16.69 6.74
C LEU A 108 7.82 -15.22 6.70
N ARG A 109 8.46 -14.73 7.76
CA ARG A 109 9.17 -13.46 7.80
C ARG A 109 10.67 -13.75 7.87
N GLY A 110 11.36 -13.53 6.76
CA GLY A 110 12.67 -14.16 6.53
C GLY A 110 12.51 -15.68 6.54
N ASP A 111 13.29 -16.38 7.37
CA ASP A 111 13.22 -17.83 7.52
C ASP A 111 12.36 -18.30 8.70
N THR A 112 11.73 -17.33 9.43
CA THR A 112 10.95 -17.64 10.65
C THR A 112 9.46 -17.75 10.34
N PRO A 113 8.78 -18.85 10.70
CA PRO A 113 7.34 -18.98 10.57
C PRO A 113 6.60 -17.95 11.44
N VAL A 114 5.55 -17.35 10.88
CA VAL A 114 4.61 -16.51 11.61
C VAL A 114 3.67 -17.40 12.41
N ASN A 115 3.45 -17.06 13.68
CA ASN A 115 2.72 -17.92 14.63
C ASN A 115 1.20 -17.94 14.39
N GLU A 116 0.62 -16.78 14.12
CA GLU A 116 -0.81 -16.63 13.92
C GLU A 116 -1.08 -15.82 12.66
N ILE A 117 -2.03 -16.29 11.85
CA ILE A 117 -2.50 -15.56 10.65
C ILE A 117 -4.02 -15.55 10.71
N LYS A 118 -4.62 -14.36 10.56
CA LYS A 118 -6.07 -14.21 10.39
C LYS A 118 -6.38 -13.69 9.00
N LEU A 119 -7.37 -14.32 8.37
CA LEU A 119 -7.85 -13.96 7.05
C LEU A 119 -9.27 -13.41 7.15
N ASP A 120 -9.62 -12.52 6.23
CA ASP A 120 -11.00 -12.11 6.02
C ASP A 120 -11.77 -13.12 5.15
N SER A 121 -13.05 -12.85 4.89
CA SER A 121 -13.91 -13.70 4.06
C SER A 121 -13.48 -13.77 2.59
N LYS A 122 -12.58 -12.91 2.14
CA LYS A 122 -11.99 -12.91 0.79
C LYS A 122 -10.61 -13.58 0.76
N GLY A 123 -10.15 -14.12 1.89
CA GLY A 123 -8.87 -14.81 2.03
C GLY A 123 -7.67 -13.87 2.16
N ARG A 124 -7.88 -12.56 2.40
CA ARG A 124 -6.78 -11.59 2.59
C ARG A 124 -6.33 -11.58 4.04
N VAL A 125 -5.04 -11.38 4.27
CA VAL A 125 -4.48 -11.26 5.61
C VAL A 125 -4.98 -9.98 6.26
N VAL A 126 -5.69 -10.10 7.40
CA VAL A 126 -6.13 -8.96 8.23
C VAL A 126 -5.33 -8.84 9.52
N ARG A 127 -4.60 -9.87 9.89
CA ARG A 127 -3.65 -9.83 11.00
C ARG A 127 -2.63 -10.95 10.88
N TYR A 128 -1.41 -10.68 11.28
CA TYR A 128 -0.46 -11.73 11.62
C TYR A 128 0.36 -11.38 12.86
N LEU A 129 0.72 -12.40 13.63
CA LEU A 129 1.53 -12.27 14.82
C LEU A 129 2.76 -13.18 14.68
N LYS A 130 3.95 -12.61 14.82
CA LYS A 130 5.21 -13.32 14.96
C LYS A 130 5.71 -13.16 16.40
N ARG A 131 6.15 -14.26 17.02
CA ARG A 131 6.80 -14.29 18.33
C ARG A 131 8.14 -14.98 18.18
N ASP A 132 9.20 -14.38 18.67
CA ASP A 132 10.50 -15.03 18.77
C ASP A 132 10.52 -15.89 20.04
N GLY A 133 10.55 -17.18 19.86
CA GLY A 133 10.13 -18.28 20.74
C GLY A 133 10.76 -18.42 22.13
N LEU A 134 11.51 -17.44 22.65
CA LEU A 134 12.11 -17.48 23.99
C LEU A 134 11.69 -16.34 24.93
N ASN A 135 11.12 -15.27 24.38
CA ASN A 135 10.64 -14.13 25.16
C ASN A 135 9.24 -13.72 24.64
N ASP A 136 8.22 -13.79 25.51
CA ASP A 136 6.88 -13.24 25.23
C ASP A 136 6.90 -11.73 24.97
N ARG A 137 8.04 -11.10 25.10
CA ARG A 137 8.27 -9.66 24.91
C ARG A 137 8.66 -9.29 23.47
N GLU A 138 9.31 -10.21 22.75
CA GLU A 138 9.70 -9.95 21.36
C GLU A 138 8.61 -10.45 20.43
N PHE A 139 7.70 -9.54 20.05
CA PHE A 139 6.63 -9.84 19.12
C PHE A 139 6.54 -8.77 18.02
N GLU A 140 6.01 -9.18 16.87
CA GLU A 140 5.58 -8.32 15.77
C GLU A 140 4.12 -8.64 15.49
N ASP A 141 3.19 -7.74 15.79
CA ASP A 141 1.76 -7.88 15.54
C ASP A 141 1.33 -6.86 14.48
N TYR A 142 0.90 -7.36 13.33
CA TYR A 142 0.44 -6.52 12.24
C TYR A 142 -1.05 -6.68 12.02
N THR A 143 -1.77 -5.58 11.88
CA THR A 143 -3.18 -5.56 11.49
C THR A 143 -3.43 -4.74 10.24
N PHE A 144 -4.40 -5.16 9.44
CA PHE A 144 -4.75 -4.53 8.17
C PHE A 144 -6.25 -4.38 8.03
N THR A 145 -6.69 -3.24 7.49
CA THR A 145 -8.08 -3.05 7.09
C THR A 145 -8.18 -2.71 5.62
N TYR A 146 -9.32 -3.04 5.01
CA TYR A 146 -9.56 -2.83 3.58
C TYR A 146 -10.91 -2.16 3.38
N ASP A 147 -11.00 -1.34 2.34
CA ASP A 147 -12.26 -0.72 1.94
C ASP A 147 -13.19 -1.70 1.18
N ALA A 148 -14.38 -1.21 0.81
CA ALA A 148 -15.36 -1.98 0.06
C ALA A 148 -14.86 -2.40 -1.33
N GLN A 149 -13.96 -1.61 -1.95
CA GLN A 149 -13.30 -1.91 -3.21
C GLN A 149 -12.14 -2.91 -3.07
N GLY A 150 -11.74 -3.23 -1.84
CA GLY A 150 -10.67 -4.18 -1.56
C GLY A 150 -9.28 -3.55 -1.44
N ARG A 151 -9.17 -2.22 -1.45
CA ARG A 151 -7.91 -1.48 -1.28
C ARG A 151 -7.52 -1.44 0.18
N LEU A 152 -6.23 -1.48 0.49
CA LEU A 152 -5.71 -1.34 1.85
C LEU A 152 -6.04 0.05 2.41
N LEU A 153 -6.75 0.12 3.54
CA LEU A 153 -7.09 1.40 4.20
C LEU A 153 -6.11 1.74 5.30
N THR A 154 -5.80 0.77 6.15
CA THR A 154 -4.88 0.99 7.27
C THR A 154 -3.94 -0.18 7.40
N SER A 155 -2.72 0.10 7.88
CA SER A 155 -1.83 -0.91 8.43
C SER A 155 -1.34 -0.43 9.79
N GLU A 156 -1.35 -1.34 10.76
CA GLU A 156 -0.81 -1.12 12.09
C GLU A 156 0.27 -2.16 12.35
N ALA A 157 1.42 -1.72 12.84
CA ALA A 157 2.51 -2.58 13.25
C ALA A 157 2.83 -2.29 14.70
N ASN A 158 2.60 -3.26 15.57
CA ASN A 158 2.85 -3.16 17.00
C ASN A 158 4.04 -4.06 17.35
N PHE A 159 5.09 -3.45 17.88
CA PHE A 159 6.30 -4.09 18.36
C PHE A 159 6.39 -3.93 19.87
N TRP A 160 7.37 -4.58 20.49
CA TRP A 160 7.59 -4.48 21.95
C TRP A 160 7.65 -3.03 22.48
N GLU A 161 8.36 -2.14 21.79
CA GLU A 161 8.59 -0.76 22.23
C GLU A 161 8.29 0.26 21.11
N ALA A 162 7.53 -0.15 20.08
CA ALA A 162 7.17 0.70 18.97
C ALA A 162 5.80 0.38 18.40
N LEU A 163 5.14 1.41 17.91
CA LEU A 163 3.86 1.34 17.20
C LEU A 163 3.94 2.21 15.95
N ASP A 164 3.61 1.63 14.81
CA ASP A 164 3.40 2.35 13.55
C ASP A 164 1.96 2.18 13.09
N TYR A 165 1.34 3.25 12.68
CA TYR A 165 0.00 3.26 12.12
C TYR A 165 -0.04 4.06 10.84
N ASP A 166 -0.35 3.39 9.72
CA ASP A 166 -0.55 4.00 8.43
C ASP A 166 -2.03 4.11 8.08
N SER A 167 -2.44 5.26 7.58
CA SER A 167 -3.74 5.52 6.99
C SER A 167 -3.59 5.93 5.53
N LEU A 168 -4.18 5.16 4.61
CA LEU A 168 -4.06 5.37 3.17
C LEU A 168 -5.29 6.11 2.64
N VAL A 169 -5.06 7.21 1.94
CA VAL A 169 -6.12 8.06 1.37
C VAL A 169 -6.11 7.93 -0.14
N TYR A 170 -7.26 7.61 -0.71
CA TYR A 170 -7.45 7.40 -2.14
C TYR A 170 -8.29 8.49 -2.79
N GLU A 171 -8.01 8.81 -4.04
CA GLU A 171 -8.84 9.68 -4.87
C GLU A 171 -9.74 8.85 -5.77
N GLY A 172 -11.06 8.97 -5.58
CA GLY A 172 -12.05 8.26 -6.39
C GLY A 172 -11.81 6.74 -6.40
N ASN A 173 -11.81 6.16 -7.60
CA ASN A 173 -11.66 4.71 -7.79
C ASN A 173 -10.21 4.26 -8.05
N LYS A 174 -9.22 5.16 -7.93
CA LYS A 174 -7.81 4.78 -8.12
C LYS A 174 -7.41 3.70 -7.11
N VAL A 175 -6.64 2.71 -7.55
CA VAL A 175 -6.17 1.60 -6.68
C VAL A 175 -4.91 1.94 -5.90
N TYR A 176 -4.26 3.04 -6.21
CA TYR A 176 -3.08 3.54 -5.52
C TYR A 176 -3.45 4.78 -4.66
N PRO A 177 -2.85 4.95 -3.48
CA PRO A 177 -3.20 6.05 -2.58
C PRO A 177 -2.66 7.38 -3.10
N ALA A 178 -3.42 8.47 -2.90
CA ALA A 178 -2.94 9.83 -3.14
C ALA A 178 -1.98 10.28 -2.04
N LYS A 179 -2.18 9.79 -0.81
CA LYS A 179 -1.30 10.03 0.32
C LYS A 179 -1.37 8.94 1.38
N ILE A 180 -0.34 8.87 2.20
CA ILE A 180 -0.29 8.05 3.41
C ILE A 180 -0.02 8.99 4.61
N ILE A 181 -0.77 8.79 5.69
CA ILE A 181 -0.55 9.45 6.98
C ILE A 181 -0.01 8.37 7.90
N THR A 182 1.20 8.56 8.39
CA THR A 182 1.89 7.65 9.30
C THR A 182 2.00 8.31 10.67
N ASN A 183 1.50 7.63 11.71
CA ASN A 183 1.71 8.01 13.09
C ASN A 183 2.46 6.88 13.78
N GLY A 184 3.43 7.22 14.61
CA GLY A 184 4.19 6.21 15.30
C GLY A 184 4.79 6.69 16.60
N ALA A 185 5.20 5.70 17.39
CA ALA A 185 5.96 5.89 18.61
C ALA A 185 7.02 4.79 18.67
N ALA A 186 8.25 5.15 18.99
CA ALA A 186 9.34 4.20 19.19
C ALA A 186 10.15 4.63 20.41
N GLU A 187 10.24 3.75 21.43
CA GLU A 187 10.89 4.04 22.71
C GLU A 187 10.32 5.31 23.38
N ALA A 188 11.02 6.44 23.24
CA ALA A 188 10.60 7.73 23.76
C ALA A 188 10.18 8.74 22.67
N ASP A 189 10.28 8.38 21.41
CA ASP A 189 10.04 9.29 20.29
C ASP A 189 8.66 9.06 19.68
N ASN A 190 7.93 10.16 19.43
CA ASN A 190 6.67 10.15 18.69
C ASN A 190 6.84 10.91 17.39
N TYR A 191 6.18 10.44 16.33
CA TYR A 191 6.22 11.09 15.03
C TYR A 191 4.86 11.03 14.32
N GLU A 192 4.63 12.03 13.48
CA GLU A 192 3.53 12.07 12.54
C GLU A 192 4.07 12.57 11.20
N ASN A 193 3.85 11.78 10.16
CA ASN A 193 4.29 12.09 8.81
C ASN A 193 3.12 11.98 7.84
N THR A 194 3.07 12.90 6.86
CA THR A 194 2.19 12.81 5.71
C THR A 194 3.04 12.71 4.46
N THR A 195 2.92 11.60 3.75
CA THR A 195 3.54 11.40 2.44
C THR A 195 2.50 11.61 1.34
N GLU A 196 2.71 12.58 0.47
CA GLU A 196 1.90 12.85 -0.71
C GLU A 196 2.59 12.34 -1.97
N TYR A 197 1.81 11.78 -2.91
CA TYR A 197 2.32 11.18 -4.12
C TYR A 197 1.90 11.94 -5.37
N ASP A 198 2.89 12.31 -6.20
CA ASP A 198 2.69 12.84 -7.55
C ASP A 198 3.06 11.75 -8.58
N TYR A 199 2.05 11.12 -9.17
CA TYR A 199 2.18 10.03 -10.13
C TYR A 199 2.42 10.57 -11.53
N ARG A 200 3.55 10.21 -12.15
CA ARG A 200 3.99 10.77 -13.44
C ARG A 200 4.09 9.75 -14.57
N GLY A 201 4.36 8.50 -14.27
CA GLY A 201 4.47 7.44 -15.26
C GLY A 201 3.48 6.32 -14.99
N PHE A 202 2.89 5.78 -16.07
CA PHE A 202 2.00 4.62 -16.04
C PHE A 202 2.34 3.66 -17.18
N ASP A 203 2.10 2.38 -16.96
CA ASP A 203 2.17 1.36 -18.01
C ASP A 203 0.82 1.20 -18.73
N ASP A 204 0.78 0.30 -19.73
CA ASP A 204 -0.41 0.03 -20.54
C ASP A 204 -1.56 -0.63 -19.76
N HIS A 205 -1.31 -1.12 -18.54
CA HIS A 205 -2.31 -1.67 -17.62
C HIS A 205 -2.86 -0.62 -16.63
N GLY A 206 -2.31 0.61 -16.66
CA GLY A 206 -2.68 1.68 -15.73
C GLY A 206 -1.97 1.60 -14.38
N ASN A 207 -0.95 0.76 -14.22
CA ASN A 207 -0.12 0.74 -13.03
C ASN A 207 0.92 1.86 -13.09
N TRP A 208 1.10 2.57 -11.97
CA TRP A 208 2.13 3.58 -11.93
C TRP A 208 3.54 2.98 -12.02
N THR A 209 4.39 3.64 -12.79
CA THR A 209 5.79 3.25 -13.02
C THR A 209 6.78 4.29 -12.51
N GLU A 210 6.32 5.53 -12.33
CA GLU A 210 7.11 6.61 -11.73
C GLU A 210 6.21 7.51 -10.88
N ARG A 211 6.68 7.86 -9.67
CA ARG A 211 6.06 8.86 -8.80
C ARG A 211 7.10 9.59 -7.97
N TYR A 212 6.77 10.83 -7.60
CA TYR A 212 7.43 11.55 -6.54
C TYR A 212 6.66 11.37 -5.23
N ALA A 213 7.39 11.15 -4.15
CA ALA A 213 6.86 11.10 -2.80
C ALA A 213 7.47 12.24 -2.01
N THR A 214 6.61 13.12 -1.48
CA THR A 214 7.01 14.23 -0.61
C THR A 214 6.45 13.95 0.77
N THR A 215 7.33 13.78 1.75
CA THR A 215 6.96 13.56 3.15
C THR A 215 7.22 14.80 3.97
N ASN A 216 6.19 15.22 4.70
CA ASN A 216 6.25 16.32 5.67
C ASN A 216 5.69 15.81 6.99
N GLY A 217 6.32 16.20 8.08
CA GLY A 217 5.87 15.79 9.40
C GLY A 217 6.65 16.42 10.53
N TYR A 218 6.68 15.71 11.63
CA TYR A 218 7.48 16.07 12.79
C TYR A 218 7.82 14.84 13.62
N GLU A 219 8.87 14.99 14.42
CA GLU A 219 9.27 14.08 15.47
C GLU A 219 9.33 14.86 16.78
N MET A 220 9.02 14.22 17.91
CA MET A 220 9.18 14.81 19.24
C MET A 220 9.47 13.73 20.28
N ILE A 221 10.21 14.12 21.31
CA ILE A 221 10.62 13.21 22.38
C ILE A 221 9.56 13.20 23.48
N ALA A 222 9.03 12.03 23.82
CA ALA A 222 8.17 11.77 24.97
C ALA A 222 6.97 12.75 25.13
N ASP A 223 6.32 13.13 24.02
CA ASP A 223 5.22 14.12 23.99
C ASP A 223 5.63 15.53 24.45
N ASP A 224 6.93 15.84 24.48
CA ASP A 224 7.43 17.16 24.82
C ASP A 224 7.43 18.07 23.57
N GLU A 225 6.42 18.93 23.46
CA GLU A 225 6.29 19.89 22.35
C GLU A 225 7.53 20.81 22.16
N SER A 226 8.35 21.00 23.20
CA SER A 226 9.59 21.78 23.10
C SER A 226 10.68 21.08 22.29
N THR A 227 10.57 19.78 22.12
CA THR A 227 11.50 18.95 21.34
C THR A 227 11.02 18.70 19.91
N ARG A 228 9.87 19.28 19.52
CA ARG A 228 9.25 19.05 18.22
C ARG A 228 10.13 19.58 17.08
N GLU A 229 10.63 18.66 16.28
CA GLU A 229 11.41 18.95 15.07
C GLU A 229 10.59 18.62 13.81
N LYS A 230 10.70 19.49 12.80
CA LYS A 230 10.05 19.24 11.51
C LYS A 230 10.87 18.28 10.68
N THR A 231 10.19 17.32 10.07
CA THR A 231 10.75 16.41 9.08
C THR A 231 10.29 16.79 7.68
N HIS A 232 11.19 16.74 6.71
CA HIS A 232 10.87 16.93 5.30
C HIS A 232 11.84 16.11 4.44
N TYR A 233 11.30 15.23 3.60
CA TYR A 233 12.11 14.51 2.61
C TYR A 233 11.33 14.27 1.32
N GLU A 234 12.09 14.23 0.22
CA GLU A 234 11.58 13.95 -1.10
C GLU A 234 12.30 12.76 -1.70
N GLN A 235 11.56 11.93 -2.40
CA GLN A 235 12.14 10.79 -3.11
C GLN A 235 11.42 10.57 -4.45
N LEU A 236 12.19 10.08 -5.43
CA LEU A 236 11.68 9.59 -6.69
C LEU A 236 11.62 8.07 -6.62
N GLU A 237 10.45 7.51 -6.87
CA GLU A 237 10.22 6.07 -6.90
C GLU A 237 9.90 5.63 -8.32
N ARG A 238 10.54 4.54 -8.77
CA ARG A 238 10.30 3.90 -10.05
C ARG A 238 9.98 2.43 -9.86
N ARG A 239 8.94 1.95 -10.55
CA ARG A 239 8.57 0.54 -10.58
C ARG A 239 8.83 -0.07 -11.94
N LYS A 240 9.35 -1.29 -11.94
CA LYS A 240 9.37 -2.20 -13.08
C LYS A 240 8.39 -3.33 -12.76
N ILE A 241 7.34 -3.44 -13.58
CA ILE A 241 6.28 -4.43 -13.37
C ILE A 241 6.43 -5.50 -14.46
N ILE A 242 6.43 -6.76 -14.02
CA ILE A 242 6.54 -7.93 -14.88
C ILE A 242 5.21 -8.67 -14.79
N TYR A 243 4.64 -9.02 -15.95
CA TYR A 243 3.37 -9.70 -16.06
C TYR A 243 3.55 -11.16 -16.49
N TYR A 244 2.60 -12.01 -16.10
CA TYR A 244 2.49 -13.34 -16.71
C TYR A 244 2.02 -13.19 -18.16
N SER A 245 2.63 -13.94 -19.08
CA SER A 245 2.12 -14.04 -20.45
C SER A 245 0.82 -14.88 -20.50
N ASP A 246 0.01 -14.69 -21.52
CA ASP A 246 -1.22 -15.47 -21.72
C ASP A 246 -0.94 -16.98 -21.80
N ASP A 247 0.19 -17.39 -22.36
CA ASP A 247 0.62 -18.79 -22.43
C ASP A 247 0.92 -19.33 -21.02
N GLU A 248 1.58 -18.57 -20.17
CA GLU A 248 1.87 -18.96 -18.77
C GLU A 248 0.58 -19.14 -17.95
N ILE A 249 -0.47 -18.35 -18.22
CA ILE A 249 -1.77 -18.43 -17.55
C ILE A 249 -2.57 -19.65 -18.03
N ASN A 250 -2.58 -19.92 -19.31
CA ASN A 250 -3.41 -20.97 -19.94
C ASN A 250 -2.94 -22.40 -19.63
N ILE A 251 -1.66 -22.64 -19.35
CA ILE A 251 -1.12 -23.95 -19.01
C ILE A 251 -1.85 -24.56 -17.80
N ASN A 252 -2.21 -23.77 -16.78
CA ASN A 252 -2.88 -24.24 -15.58
C ASN A 252 -4.38 -24.54 -15.77
N ASN A 253 -5.06 -23.84 -16.68
CA ASN A 253 -6.47 -24.08 -16.96
C ASN A 253 -6.69 -25.41 -17.68
N ASN A 254 -5.73 -25.82 -18.51
CA ASN A 254 -5.78 -27.12 -19.21
C ASN A 254 -5.46 -28.29 -18.25
N SER A 255 -4.50 -28.12 -17.33
CA SER A 255 -4.16 -29.17 -16.35
C SER A 255 -5.28 -29.45 -15.33
N LYS A 256 -6.11 -28.44 -14.98
CA LYS A 256 -7.31 -28.64 -14.15
C LYS A 256 -8.45 -29.34 -14.89
N LYS A 257 -8.63 -29.06 -16.19
CA LYS A 257 -9.65 -29.77 -17.01
C LYS A 257 -9.35 -31.25 -17.18
N ASP A 258 -8.09 -31.65 -17.30
CA ASP A 258 -7.69 -33.05 -17.46
C ASP A 258 -7.81 -33.84 -16.16
N LYS A 259 -7.61 -33.24 -14.98
CA LYS A 259 -7.85 -33.89 -13.68
C LYS A 259 -9.34 -34.14 -13.40
N ASN A 260 -10.23 -33.25 -13.86
CA ASN A 260 -11.67 -33.40 -13.70
C ASN A 260 -12.30 -34.39 -14.70
N LYS A 261 -11.62 -34.76 -15.79
CA LYS A 261 -12.08 -35.79 -16.75
C LYS A 261 -11.70 -37.23 -16.31
N LYS A 262 -10.83 -37.38 -15.30
CA LYS A 262 -10.36 -38.67 -14.80
C LYS A 262 -11.03 -39.09 -13.48
N ARG A 263 -12.04 -38.37 -13.03
CA ARG A 263 -12.97 -38.74 -11.94
C ARG A 263 -14.35 -38.98 -12.54
#